data_0e08c790d593ecae35228b04a7c14742
#
_entry.id   0e08c790d593ecae35228b04a7c14742
#
_cell.length_a   1.000
_cell.length_b   1.000
_cell.length_c   1.000
_cell.angle_alpha   90.00
_cell.angle_beta   90.00
_cell.angle_gamma   90.00
#
_symmetry.space_group_name_H-M   'P 1'
#
loop_
_entity.id
_entity.type
_entity.pdbx_description
1 polymer ?
#
loop_
_entity_poly.entity_id
_entity_poly.type
_entity_poly.pdbx_seq_one_letter_code
_entity_poly.pdbx_strand_id
1 'polypeptide(L)'
;MQIAFLILMFVIGACFGSFLCCQARRLHLKSTKHRTKSKRSVCLHCGYKLKWYDNLPIISWLILKGKCRKCHEKIGLAELLSELGVAAAFLIVGLGLQLNGITVDTLIAQPLTTWLGLIMLVVFVLLLSFLAIYDGIYGQLPVSILTISVICAIIIVILREWGSISIPHDLLNILFSVLILGGIYLVLYLVSKGKWVGDGDWILGTAIGIVLGHPFLALCVLFLVNSIACLTMAPTVKRTHRKKIYFGPFMVVAFVIVYSFAEFFYYAIGG
;
A
#
# COMPACT_ATOMS: atom_id res chain seq x y z
N MET A 1 -13.25 -13.49 -20.34
CA MET A 1 -13.30 -12.12 -19.76
C MET A 1 -12.53 -12.01 -18.43
N GLN A 2 -12.69 -12.95 -17.49
CA GLN A 2 -12.05 -12.86 -16.15
C GLN A 2 -10.52 -12.77 -16.18
N ILE A 3 -9.84 -13.62 -16.94
CA ILE A 3 -8.35 -13.60 -17.04
C ILE A 3 -7.86 -12.29 -17.65
N ALA A 4 -8.53 -11.77 -18.68
CA ALA A 4 -8.15 -10.50 -19.29
C ALA A 4 -8.26 -9.32 -18.32
N PHE A 5 -9.28 -9.32 -17.45
CA PHE A 5 -9.43 -8.34 -16.38
C PHE A 5 -8.28 -8.40 -15.38
N LEU A 6 -7.88 -9.60 -14.94
CA LEU A 6 -6.75 -9.76 -14.02
C LEU A 6 -5.41 -9.32 -14.64
N ILE A 7 -5.19 -9.65 -15.92
CA ILE A 7 -4.01 -9.16 -16.65
C ILE A 7 -4.01 -7.64 -16.72
N LEU A 8 -5.15 -7.03 -17.01
CA LEU A 8 -5.30 -5.58 -17.05
C LEU A 8 -4.99 -4.94 -15.68
N MET A 9 -5.54 -5.51 -14.59
CA MET A 9 -5.24 -5.05 -13.22
C MET A 9 -3.75 -5.14 -12.91
N PHE A 10 -3.09 -6.24 -13.24
CA PHE A 10 -1.66 -6.40 -13.06
C PHE A 10 -0.84 -5.36 -13.82
N VAL A 11 -1.16 -5.11 -15.09
CA VAL A 11 -0.46 -4.12 -15.94
C VAL A 11 -0.66 -2.70 -15.40
N ILE A 12 -1.89 -2.35 -15.03
CA ILE A 12 -2.20 -1.04 -14.43
C ILE A 12 -1.42 -0.87 -13.11
N GLY A 13 -1.44 -1.88 -12.25
CA GLY A 13 -0.69 -1.88 -11.00
C GLY A 13 0.82 -1.69 -11.20
N ALA A 14 1.42 -2.38 -12.19
CA ALA A 14 2.83 -2.24 -12.53
C ALA A 14 3.17 -0.81 -13.00
N CYS A 15 2.31 -0.20 -13.83
CA CYS A 15 2.48 1.19 -14.27
C CYS A 15 2.43 2.18 -13.09
N PHE A 16 1.46 2.01 -12.19
CA PHE A 16 1.40 2.82 -10.97
C PHE A 16 2.61 2.59 -10.06
N GLY A 17 3.09 1.34 -9.90
CA GLY A 17 4.28 1.03 -9.11
C GLY A 17 5.52 1.79 -9.59
N SER A 18 5.76 1.79 -10.90
CA SER A 18 6.86 2.55 -11.52
C SER A 18 6.71 4.07 -11.28
N PHE A 19 5.50 4.60 -11.45
CA PHE A 19 5.21 6.01 -11.21
C PHE A 19 5.38 6.40 -9.74
N LEU A 20 4.84 5.62 -8.79
CA LEU A 20 4.91 5.90 -7.36
C LEU A 20 6.35 5.84 -6.84
N CYS A 21 7.17 4.89 -7.31
CA CYS A 21 8.59 4.82 -6.97
C CYS A 21 9.34 6.08 -7.41
N CYS A 22 9.06 6.56 -8.64
CA CYS A 22 9.63 7.81 -9.14
C CYS A 22 9.20 9.03 -8.29
N GLN A 23 7.93 9.11 -7.88
CA GLN A 23 7.42 10.19 -7.03
C GLN A 23 7.99 10.13 -5.60
N ALA A 24 8.15 8.94 -5.03
CA ALA A 24 8.79 8.75 -3.72
C ALA A 24 10.22 9.31 -3.72
N ARG A 25 11.00 9.03 -4.76
CA ARG A 25 12.35 9.58 -4.91
C ARG A 25 12.35 11.10 -5.07
N ARG A 26 11.42 11.64 -5.86
CA ARG A 26 11.30 13.08 -6.06
C ARG A 26 10.93 13.81 -4.76
N LEU A 27 10.03 13.23 -3.97
CA LEU A 27 9.64 13.78 -2.67
C LEU A 27 10.84 13.83 -1.73
N HIS A 28 11.60 12.75 -1.65
CA HIS A 28 12.79 12.68 -0.81
C HIS A 28 13.87 13.69 -1.22
N LEU A 29 14.14 13.83 -2.53
CA LEU A 29 15.09 14.82 -3.05
C LEU A 29 14.66 16.25 -2.78
N LYS A 30 13.36 16.55 -2.77
CA LYS A 30 12.85 17.87 -2.36
C LYS A 30 13.10 18.15 -0.88
N SER A 31 12.89 17.15 -0.04
CA SER A 31 13.10 17.21 1.41
C SER A 31 14.58 17.46 1.76
N THR A 32 15.52 16.85 1.02
CA THR A 32 16.96 16.96 1.24
C THR A 32 17.65 18.11 0.52
N LYS A 33 16.88 19.08 -0.07
CA LYS A 33 17.38 20.23 -0.85
C LYS A 33 18.22 19.88 -2.10
N HIS A 34 18.36 18.63 -2.46
CA HIS A 34 18.98 18.18 -3.71
C HIS A 34 17.97 18.25 -4.86
N ARG A 35 17.85 19.43 -5.46
CA ARG A 35 16.91 19.68 -6.57
C ARG A 35 17.45 19.10 -7.87
N THR A 36 16.90 18.00 -8.35
CA THR A 36 17.08 17.61 -9.76
C THR A 36 16.28 18.57 -10.65
N LYS A 37 16.96 19.31 -11.53
CA LYS A 37 16.32 20.28 -12.46
C LYS A 37 15.43 19.60 -13.51
N SER A 38 15.47 18.28 -13.65
CA SER A 38 14.76 17.56 -14.71
C SER A 38 13.34 17.16 -14.29
N LYS A 39 12.36 17.55 -15.10
CA LYS A 39 10.96 17.09 -14.99
C LYS A 39 10.77 15.64 -15.51
N ARG A 40 11.75 15.08 -16.24
CA ARG A 40 11.70 13.74 -16.82
C ARG A 40 12.51 12.76 -15.97
N SER A 41 12.24 11.45 -16.12
CA SER A 41 13.03 10.39 -15.52
C SER A 41 14.44 10.38 -16.11
N VAL A 42 15.45 10.42 -15.24
CA VAL A 42 16.85 10.46 -15.63
C VAL A 42 17.64 9.44 -14.80
N CYS A 43 18.69 8.87 -15.38
CA CYS A 43 19.64 8.08 -14.61
C CYS A 43 20.35 8.99 -13.60
N LEU A 44 20.36 8.60 -12.32
CA LEU A 44 20.95 9.40 -11.24
C LEU A 44 22.48 9.47 -11.34
N HIS A 45 23.11 8.52 -12.05
CA HIS A 45 24.55 8.43 -12.21
C HIS A 45 25.08 9.27 -13.40
N CYS A 46 24.51 9.06 -14.59
CA CYS A 46 25.02 9.69 -15.81
C CYS A 46 24.13 10.77 -16.42
N GLY A 47 22.97 11.08 -15.79
CA GLY A 47 22.04 12.08 -16.29
C GLY A 47 21.31 11.70 -17.59
N TYR A 48 21.46 10.45 -18.08
CA TYR A 48 20.78 9.98 -19.29
C TYR A 48 19.26 10.10 -19.13
N LYS A 49 18.61 10.76 -20.07
CA LYS A 49 17.15 10.91 -20.10
C LYS A 49 16.55 9.58 -20.58
N LEU A 50 15.78 8.94 -19.71
CA LEU A 50 15.12 7.68 -20.02
C LEU A 50 14.12 7.88 -21.16
N LYS A 51 14.15 6.96 -22.13
CA LYS A 51 13.16 6.90 -23.20
C LYS A 51 11.92 6.17 -22.72
N TRP A 52 10.80 6.23 -23.47
CA TRP A 52 9.54 5.60 -23.05
C TRP A 52 9.68 4.08 -22.83
N TYR A 53 10.46 3.40 -23.66
CA TYR A 53 10.71 1.96 -23.55
C TYR A 53 11.66 1.59 -22.39
N ASP A 54 12.43 2.54 -21.86
CA ASP A 54 13.23 2.34 -20.65
C ASP A 54 12.38 2.43 -19.38
N ASN A 55 11.15 2.94 -19.50
CA ASN A 55 10.17 3.08 -18.40
C ASN A 55 9.05 2.02 -18.48
N LEU A 56 9.14 1.01 -19.35
CA LEU A 56 8.20 -0.11 -19.35
C LEU A 56 8.36 -0.90 -18.05
N PRO A 57 7.30 -0.95 -17.19
CA PRO A 57 7.42 -1.59 -15.89
C PRO A 57 7.84 -3.06 -16.03
N ILE A 58 8.69 -3.51 -15.13
CA ILE A 58 9.22 -4.89 -15.04
C ILE A 58 10.04 -5.27 -16.30
N ILE A 59 9.49 -5.07 -17.48
CA ILE A 59 10.08 -5.51 -18.77
C ILE A 59 11.42 -4.80 -19.02
N SER A 60 11.48 -3.47 -18.84
CA SER A 60 12.72 -2.73 -19.09
C SER A 60 13.83 -3.16 -18.12
N TRP A 61 13.48 -3.39 -16.85
CA TRP A 61 14.43 -3.85 -15.85
C TRP A 61 15.00 -5.23 -16.18
N LEU A 62 14.14 -6.17 -16.62
CA LEU A 62 14.55 -7.51 -17.04
C LEU A 62 15.44 -7.49 -18.28
N ILE A 63 15.06 -6.74 -19.34
CA ILE A 63 15.85 -6.62 -20.57
C ILE A 63 17.21 -6.00 -20.30
N LEU A 64 17.26 -4.96 -19.46
CA LEU A 64 18.51 -4.27 -19.09
C LEU A 64 19.28 -4.98 -17.98
N LYS A 65 18.78 -6.13 -17.49
CA LYS A 65 19.37 -6.89 -16.38
C LYS A 65 19.69 -6.03 -15.17
N GLY A 66 18.80 -5.10 -14.85
CA GLY A 66 18.95 -4.16 -13.74
C GLY A 66 20.09 -3.16 -13.91
N LYS A 67 20.46 -2.78 -15.14
CA LYS A 67 21.54 -1.82 -15.42
C LYS A 67 21.08 -0.68 -16.30
N CYS A 68 21.67 0.49 -16.12
CA CYS A 68 21.43 1.63 -17.01
C CYS A 68 21.88 1.33 -18.45
N ARG A 69 21.07 1.69 -19.44
CA ARG A 69 21.39 1.49 -20.85
C ARG A 69 22.68 2.20 -21.31
N LYS A 70 23.01 3.36 -20.72
CA LYS A 70 24.15 4.19 -21.14
C LYS A 70 25.41 3.96 -20.32
N CYS A 71 25.31 3.98 -18.99
CA CYS A 71 26.49 3.87 -18.11
C CYS A 71 26.66 2.50 -17.47
N HIS A 72 25.74 1.56 -17.71
CA HIS A 72 25.72 0.21 -17.15
C HIS A 72 25.75 0.13 -15.62
N GLU A 73 25.56 1.25 -14.93
CA GLU A 73 25.43 1.29 -13.47
C GLU A 73 24.15 0.58 -13.02
N LYS A 74 24.24 -0.09 -11.87
CA LYS A 74 23.14 -0.89 -11.34
C LYS A 74 21.91 -0.03 -11.00
N ILE A 75 20.76 -0.42 -11.52
CA ILE A 75 19.46 0.07 -11.09
C ILE A 75 19.07 -0.74 -9.86
N GLY A 76 18.65 -0.07 -8.77
CA GLY A 76 18.31 -0.74 -7.51
C GLY A 76 17.14 -1.72 -7.69
N LEU A 77 17.10 -2.75 -6.84
CA LEU A 77 15.96 -3.68 -6.76
C LEU A 77 14.65 -3.00 -6.32
N ALA A 78 14.75 -1.83 -5.69
CA ALA A 78 13.59 -1.11 -5.19
C ALA A 78 12.60 -0.76 -6.30
N GLU A 79 13.07 -0.44 -7.52
CA GLU A 79 12.20 -0.18 -8.67
C GLU A 79 11.40 -1.42 -9.04
N LEU A 80 12.08 -2.55 -9.23
CA LEU A 80 11.42 -3.81 -9.60
C LEU A 80 10.45 -4.26 -8.50
N LEU A 81 10.85 -4.17 -7.23
CA LEU A 81 10.00 -4.56 -6.10
C LEU A 81 8.78 -3.66 -5.95
N SER A 82 8.90 -2.36 -6.23
CA SER A 82 7.75 -1.46 -6.21
C SER A 82 6.76 -1.76 -7.33
N GLU A 83 7.26 -2.05 -8.55
CA GLU A 83 6.43 -2.39 -9.70
C GLU A 83 5.69 -3.72 -9.47
N LEU A 84 6.41 -4.76 -9.02
CA LEU A 84 5.82 -6.06 -8.71
C LEU A 84 4.86 -6.00 -7.51
N GLY A 85 5.21 -5.25 -6.46
CA GLY A 85 4.38 -5.13 -5.25
C GLY A 85 3.05 -4.46 -5.53
N VAL A 86 3.04 -3.35 -6.27
CA VAL A 86 1.79 -2.67 -6.63
C VAL A 86 1.00 -3.49 -7.66
N ALA A 87 1.66 -4.14 -8.63
CA ALA A 87 1.01 -5.06 -9.55
C ALA A 87 0.32 -6.22 -8.83
N ALA A 88 1.00 -6.82 -7.84
CA ALA A 88 0.43 -7.87 -7.01
C ALA A 88 -0.75 -7.37 -6.16
N ALA A 89 -0.67 -6.16 -5.58
CA ALA A 89 -1.77 -5.57 -4.84
C ALA A 89 -3.03 -5.39 -5.72
N PHE A 90 -2.87 -4.85 -6.93
CA PHE A 90 -3.98 -4.70 -7.87
C PHE A 90 -4.54 -6.05 -8.33
N LEU A 91 -3.68 -7.05 -8.54
CA LEU A 91 -4.10 -8.40 -8.88
C LEU A 91 -4.93 -9.03 -7.73
N ILE A 92 -4.48 -8.89 -6.49
CA ILE A 92 -5.19 -9.41 -5.30
C ILE A 92 -6.54 -8.74 -5.13
N VAL A 93 -6.62 -7.41 -5.29
CA VAL A 93 -7.90 -6.68 -5.28
C VAL A 93 -8.82 -7.17 -6.41
N GLY A 94 -8.29 -7.33 -7.62
CA GLY A 94 -9.05 -7.87 -8.75
C GLY A 94 -9.58 -9.28 -8.52
N LEU A 95 -8.78 -10.14 -7.90
CA LEU A 95 -9.21 -11.49 -7.49
C LEU A 95 -10.30 -11.43 -6.41
N GLY A 96 -10.15 -10.59 -5.40
CA GLY A 96 -11.16 -10.38 -4.36
C GLY A 96 -12.50 -9.93 -4.95
N LEU A 97 -12.49 -8.96 -5.86
CA LEU A 97 -13.71 -8.52 -6.56
C LEU A 97 -14.41 -9.66 -7.31
N GLN A 98 -13.64 -10.49 -8.03
CA GLN A 98 -14.21 -11.62 -8.76
C GLN A 98 -14.78 -12.70 -7.85
N LEU A 99 -14.10 -13.03 -6.76
CA LEU A 99 -14.57 -14.03 -5.79
C LEU A 99 -15.83 -13.59 -5.07
N ASN A 100 -15.98 -12.29 -4.81
CA ASN A 100 -17.19 -11.70 -4.24
C ASN A 100 -18.29 -11.48 -5.28
N GLY A 101 -18.20 -12.08 -6.47
CA GLY A 101 -19.23 -12.02 -7.52
C GLY A 101 -19.36 -10.64 -8.18
N ILE A 102 -18.44 -9.72 -7.92
CA ILE A 102 -18.46 -8.38 -8.53
C ILE A 102 -17.89 -8.48 -9.93
N THR A 103 -18.78 -8.54 -10.92
CA THR A 103 -18.43 -8.53 -12.35
C THR A 103 -18.58 -7.13 -12.94
N VAL A 104 -18.06 -6.92 -14.14
CA VAL A 104 -18.20 -5.64 -14.86
C VAL A 104 -19.69 -5.29 -15.06
N ASP A 105 -20.51 -6.28 -15.37
CA ASP A 105 -21.94 -6.09 -15.62
C ASP A 105 -22.68 -5.68 -14.33
N THR A 106 -22.34 -6.30 -13.20
CA THR A 106 -22.91 -5.93 -11.88
C THR A 106 -22.45 -4.55 -11.43
N LEU A 107 -21.21 -4.15 -11.75
CA LEU A 107 -20.70 -2.82 -11.45
C LEU A 107 -21.43 -1.73 -12.21
N ILE A 108 -21.71 -1.93 -13.51
CA ILE A 108 -22.40 -0.92 -14.35
C ILE A 108 -23.80 -0.58 -13.78
N ALA A 109 -24.46 -1.54 -13.17
CA ALA A 109 -25.76 -1.36 -12.56
C ALA A 109 -25.76 -0.66 -11.19
N GLN A 110 -24.58 -0.42 -10.60
CA GLN A 110 -24.46 0.19 -9.26
C GLN A 110 -24.70 1.70 -9.27
N PRO A 111 -25.22 2.26 -8.16
CA PRO A 111 -25.40 3.70 -8.00
C PRO A 111 -24.05 4.44 -8.02
N LEU A 112 -24.10 5.74 -8.32
CA LEU A 112 -22.91 6.61 -8.39
C LEU A 112 -22.08 6.60 -7.09
N THR A 113 -22.71 6.48 -5.94
CA THR A 113 -22.05 6.41 -4.62
C THR A 113 -21.09 5.23 -4.51
N THR A 114 -21.49 4.05 -5.02
CA THR A 114 -20.63 2.86 -5.07
C THR A 114 -19.41 3.09 -5.96
N TRP A 115 -19.60 3.70 -7.14
CA TRP A 115 -18.47 4.05 -8.01
C TRP A 115 -17.50 5.03 -7.35
N LEU A 116 -18.01 6.07 -6.66
CA LEU A 116 -17.18 7.01 -5.92
C LEU A 116 -16.43 6.32 -4.79
N GLY A 117 -17.07 5.39 -4.07
CA GLY A 117 -16.42 4.57 -3.05
C GLY A 117 -15.28 3.71 -3.60
N LEU A 118 -15.51 3.05 -4.74
CA LEU A 118 -14.46 2.25 -5.42
C LEU A 118 -13.29 3.11 -5.90
N ILE A 119 -13.56 4.28 -6.48
CA ILE A 119 -12.50 5.21 -6.89
C ILE A 119 -11.68 5.65 -5.67
N MET A 120 -12.34 6.02 -4.57
CA MET A 120 -11.66 6.41 -3.33
C MET A 120 -10.86 5.25 -2.73
N LEU A 121 -11.34 4.01 -2.82
CA LEU A 121 -10.60 2.83 -2.40
C LEU A 121 -9.33 2.62 -3.24
N VAL A 122 -9.42 2.78 -4.56
CA VAL A 122 -8.24 2.71 -5.45
C VAL A 122 -7.24 3.80 -5.08
N VAL A 123 -7.69 5.04 -4.87
CA VAL A 123 -6.84 6.15 -4.41
C VAL A 123 -6.18 5.81 -3.07
N PHE A 124 -6.93 5.25 -2.14
CA PHE A 124 -6.42 4.82 -0.83
C PHE A 124 -5.32 3.75 -0.97
N VAL A 125 -5.56 2.69 -1.77
CA VAL A 125 -4.57 1.64 -2.05
C VAL A 125 -3.31 2.23 -2.69
N LEU A 126 -3.43 3.22 -3.59
CA LEU A 126 -2.29 3.91 -4.19
C LEU A 126 -1.52 4.74 -3.15
N LEU A 127 -2.21 5.44 -2.24
CA LEU A 127 -1.58 6.18 -1.15
C LEU A 127 -0.81 5.24 -0.21
N LEU A 128 -1.44 4.12 0.17
CA LEU A 128 -0.79 3.10 0.99
C LEU A 128 0.43 2.49 0.28
N SER A 129 0.30 2.19 -1.02
CA SER A 129 1.41 1.67 -1.83
C SER A 129 2.57 2.67 -1.90
N PHE A 130 2.27 3.96 -2.04
CA PHE A 130 3.28 5.02 -1.98
C PHE A 130 3.99 5.04 -0.63
N LEU A 131 3.24 4.97 0.48
CA LEU A 131 3.81 4.94 1.84
C LEU A 131 4.68 3.69 2.05
N ALA A 132 4.24 2.52 1.57
CA ALA A 132 5.01 1.28 1.64
C ALA A 132 6.33 1.39 0.86
N ILE A 133 6.31 1.94 -0.35
CA ILE A 133 7.51 2.16 -1.16
C ILE A 133 8.45 3.15 -0.47
N TYR A 134 7.91 4.26 0.04
CA TYR A 134 8.71 5.30 0.69
C TYR A 134 9.36 4.78 1.97
N ASP A 135 8.61 4.07 2.81
CA ASP A 135 9.12 3.44 4.03
C ASP A 135 10.17 2.37 3.72
N GLY A 136 9.91 1.51 2.73
CA GLY A 136 10.86 0.46 2.31
C GLY A 136 12.20 1.00 1.79
N ILE A 137 12.23 2.19 1.18
CA ILE A 137 13.45 2.80 0.63
C ILE A 137 14.15 3.68 1.66
N TYR A 138 13.40 4.50 2.40
CA TYR A 138 13.95 5.57 3.24
C TYR A 138 13.77 5.33 4.75
N GLY A 139 12.93 4.38 5.14
CA GLY A 139 12.63 4.08 6.55
C GLY A 139 11.91 5.20 7.28
N GLN A 140 11.10 5.95 6.57
CA GLN A 140 10.33 7.09 7.07
C GLN A 140 8.97 7.15 6.40
N LEU A 141 7.96 7.63 7.10
CA LEU A 141 6.63 7.85 6.56
C LEU A 141 6.34 9.36 6.50
N PRO A 142 6.07 9.93 5.30
CA PRO A 142 5.78 11.36 5.17
C PRO A 142 4.41 11.69 5.77
N VAL A 143 4.38 12.49 6.82
CA VAL A 143 3.18 12.87 7.59
C VAL A 143 2.09 13.44 6.68
N SER A 144 2.46 14.25 5.68
CA SER A 144 1.49 14.84 4.74
C SER A 144 0.69 13.78 3.96
N ILE A 145 1.34 12.67 3.56
CA ILE A 145 0.66 11.59 2.83
C ILE A 145 -0.16 10.74 3.80
N LEU A 146 0.35 10.52 5.03
CA LEU A 146 -0.39 9.84 6.09
C LEU A 146 -1.71 10.57 6.43
N THR A 147 -1.68 11.89 6.61
CA THR A 147 -2.91 12.66 6.87
C THR A 147 -3.90 12.59 5.72
N ILE A 148 -3.43 12.66 4.47
CA ILE A 148 -4.27 12.48 3.29
C ILE A 148 -4.90 11.07 3.28
N SER A 149 -4.15 10.03 3.65
CA SER A 149 -4.68 8.66 3.70
C SER A 149 -5.76 8.49 4.77
N VAL A 150 -5.62 9.13 5.94
CA VAL A 150 -6.68 9.15 6.98
C VAL A 150 -7.94 9.87 6.49
N ILE A 151 -7.79 11.03 5.84
CA ILE A 151 -8.94 11.76 5.26
C ILE A 151 -9.64 10.90 4.20
N CYS A 152 -8.86 10.26 3.31
CA CYS A 152 -9.40 9.36 2.31
C CYS A 152 -10.16 8.17 2.94
N ALA A 153 -9.63 7.59 4.03
CA ALA A 153 -10.28 6.52 4.78
C ALA A 153 -11.66 6.97 5.34
N ILE A 154 -11.73 8.16 5.92
CA ILE A 154 -12.99 8.73 6.43
C ILE A 154 -14.00 8.93 5.29
N ILE A 155 -13.56 9.45 4.14
CA ILE A 155 -14.44 9.64 2.97
C ILE A 155 -14.98 8.29 2.48
N ILE A 156 -14.16 7.24 2.45
CA ILE A 156 -14.59 5.88 2.06
C ILE A 156 -15.70 5.39 2.97
N VAL A 157 -15.58 5.55 4.28
CA VAL A 157 -16.60 5.14 5.25
C VAL A 157 -17.90 5.94 5.03
N ILE A 158 -17.81 7.27 4.88
CA ILE A 158 -18.98 8.10 4.61
C ILE A 158 -19.71 7.68 3.33
N LEU A 159 -18.97 7.39 2.24
CA LEU A 159 -19.57 6.97 0.98
C LEU A 159 -20.19 5.57 1.06
N ARG A 160 -19.58 4.66 1.84
CA ARG A 160 -20.09 3.30 2.03
C ARG A 160 -21.38 3.29 2.82
N GLU A 161 -21.46 4.12 3.87
CA GLU A 161 -22.60 4.17 4.78
C GLU A 161 -23.69 5.16 4.31
N TRP A 162 -23.51 5.83 3.16
CA TRP A 162 -24.48 6.81 2.64
C TRP A 162 -25.79 6.13 2.25
N GLY A 163 -26.73 6.09 3.19
CA GLY A 163 -28.07 5.52 3.00
C GLY A 163 -28.46 4.35 3.90
N SER A 164 -27.53 3.81 4.71
CA SER A 164 -27.77 2.63 5.57
C SER A 164 -27.31 2.81 7.03
N ILE A 165 -27.27 4.04 7.55
CA ILE A 165 -26.67 4.31 8.86
C ILE A 165 -27.51 3.73 10.00
N SER A 166 -27.12 2.55 10.49
CA SER A 166 -27.37 2.12 11.87
C SER A 166 -26.18 2.54 12.75
N ILE A 167 -26.18 3.83 13.05
CA ILE A 167 -25.06 4.60 13.62
C ILE A 167 -24.35 3.99 14.85
N PRO A 168 -24.98 3.26 15.81
CA PRO A 168 -24.27 2.88 17.03
C PRO A 168 -23.31 1.70 16.84
N HIS A 169 -23.69 0.65 16.12
CA HIS A 169 -22.89 -0.58 16.02
C HIS A 169 -21.69 -0.44 15.07
N ASP A 170 -21.90 0.23 13.93
CA ASP A 170 -20.85 0.41 12.94
C ASP A 170 -19.75 1.35 13.44
N LEU A 171 -20.12 2.42 14.15
CA LEU A 171 -19.17 3.35 14.75
C LEU A 171 -18.32 2.67 15.85
N LEU A 172 -18.93 1.81 16.68
CA LEU A 172 -18.19 1.03 17.69
C LEU A 172 -17.22 0.04 17.05
N ASN A 173 -17.63 -0.64 15.99
CA ASN A 173 -16.76 -1.55 15.26
C ASN A 173 -15.56 -0.83 14.63
N ILE A 174 -15.78 0.33 14.04
CA ILE A 174 -14.71 1.19 13.50
C ILE A 174 -13.78 1.62 14.63
N LEU A 175 -14.32 2.07 15.77
CA LEU A 175 -13.53 2.49 16.92
C LEU A 175 -12.64 1.35 17.44
N PHE A 176 -13.19 0.15 17.62
CA PHE A 176 -12.41 -1.02 18.04
C PHE A 176 -11.35 -1.41 17.00
N SER A 177 -11.67 -1.35 15.71
CA SER A 177 -10.71 -1.59 14.62
C SER A 177 -9.53 -0.61 14.68
N VAL A 178 -9.81 0.67 14.89
CA VAL A 178 -8.78 1.72 15.05
C VAL A 178 -7.95 1.50 16.31
N LEU A 179 -8.59 1.13 17.43
CA LEU A 179 -7.87 0.86 18.68
C LEU A 179 -6.94 -0.36 18.56
N ILE A 180 -7.36 -1.39 17.84
CA ILE A 180 -6.53 -2.58 17.59
C ILE A 180 -5.32 -2.22 16.73
N LEU A 181 -5.51 -1.63 15.55
CA LEU A 181 -4.39 -1.34 14.66
C LEU A 181 -3.63 -0.06 15.04
N GLY A 182 -4.31 1.06 15.17
CA GLY A 182 -3.67 2.32 15.53
C GLY A 182 -3.21 2.35 16.99
N GLY A 183 -4.07 1.90 17.93
CA GLY A 183 -3.82 1.95 19.36
C GLY A 183 -2.65 1.05 19.79
N ILE A 184 -2.58 -0.19 19.31
CA ILE A 184 -1.47 -1.11 19.64
C ILE A 184 -0.12 -0.54 19.16
N TYR A 185 -0.05 -0.06 17.91
CA TYR A 185 1.18 0.55 17.40
C TYR A 185 1.52 1.86 18.11
N LEU A 186 0.53 2.65 18.54
CA LEU A 186 0.75 3.83 19.37
C LEU A 186 1.33 3.46 20.73
N VAL A 187 0.79 2.46 21.41
CA VAL A 187 1.32 1.96 22.70
C VAL A 187 2.75 1.47 22.53
N LEU A 188 3.04 0.68 21.49
CA LEU A 188 4.39 0.22 21.19
C LEU A 188 5.35 1.38 20.92
N TYR A 189 4.91 2.41 20.20
CA TYR A 189 5.69 3.63 19.97
C TYR A 189 6.01 4.36 21.31
N LEU A 190 5.00 4.57 22.14
CA LEU A 190 5.16 5.28 23.44
C LEU A 190 6.07 4.49 24.41
N VAL A 191 5.84 3.19 24.55
CA VAL A 191 6.65 2.32 25.43
C VAL A 191 8.11 2.23 24.96
N SER A 192 8.31 2.09 23.66
CA SER A 192 9.67 1.98 23.08
C SER A 192 10.36 3.33 22.88
N LYS A 193 9.67 4.46 23.12
CA LYS A 193 10.14 5.81 22.81
C LYS A 193 10.64 5.90 21.35
N GLY A 194 9.89 5.31 20.41
CA GLY A 194 10.20 5.31 18.99
C GLY A 194 11.36 4.42 18.56
N LYS A 195 11.85 3.51 19.42
CA LYS A 195 12.97 2.63 19.09
C LYS A 195 12.57 1.40 18.26
N TRP A 196 11.35 0.87 18.45
CA TRP A 196 10.88 -0.34 17.80
C TRP A 196 10.00 -0.03 16.59
N VAL A 197 9.10 0.92 16.75
CA VAL A 197 8.06 1.32 15.79
C VAL A 197 8.25 2.78 15.42
N GLY A 198 8.01 3.14 14.16
CA GLY A 198 8.08 4.52 13.67
C GLY A 198 6.91 5.37 14.16
N ASP A 199 7.08 6.69 14.13
CA ASP A 199 6.06 7.66 14.50
C ASP A 199 4.88 7.71 13.51
N GLY A 200 5.05 7.20 12.28
CA GLY A 200 4.00 7.12 11.26
C GLY A 200 3.20 5.82 11.28
N ASP A 201 3.70 4.74 11.89
CA ASP A 201 3.09 3.41 11.82
C ASP A 201 1.71 3.36 12.50
N TRP A 202 1.53 4.06 13.62
CA TRP A 202 0.24 4.13 14.30
C TRP A 202 -0.80 4.93 13.51
N ILE A 203 -0.38 5.99 12.77
CA ILE A 203 -1.28 6.76 11.91
C ILE A 203 -1.70 5.90 10.71
N LEU A 204 -0.76 5.15 10.13
CA LEU A 204 -1.04 4.20 9.07
C LEU A 204 -2.00 3.10 9.53
N GLY A 205 -1.77 2.54 10.73
CA GLY A 205 -2.69 1.57 11.36
C GLY A 205 -4.08 2.15 11.60
N THR A 206 -4.18 3.42 12.02
CA THR A 206 -5.45 4.12 12.17
C THR A 206 -6.19 4.24 10.84
N ALA A 207 -5.52 4.67 9.76
CA ALA A 207 -6.13 4.77 8.44
C ALA A 207 -6.66 3.42 7.93
N ILE A 208 -5.88 2.36 8.09
CA ILE A 208 -6.27 1.00 7.74
C ILE A 208 -7.46 0.53 8.60
N GLY A 209 -7.42 0.77 9.92
CA GLY A 209 -8.49 0.41 10.84
C GLY A 209 -9.83 1.06 10.50
N ILE A 210 -9.82 2.33 10.09
CA ILE A 210 -11.04 3.04 9.65
C ILE A 210 -11.66 2.35 8.43
N VAL A 211 -10.88 2.00 7.41
CA VAL A 211 -11.40 1.38 6.17
C VAL A 211 -11.88 -0.05 6.41
N LEU A 212 -11.20 -0.83 7.26
CA LEU A 212 -11.64 -2.17 7.62
C LEU A 212 -12.99 -2.16 8.33
N GLY A 213 -13.19 -1.23 9.25
CA GLY A 213 -14.46 -1.03 9.94
C GLY A 213 -14.91 -2.19 10.84
N HIS A 214 -14.10 -3.23 11.02
CA HIS A 214 -14.44 -4.40 11.82
C HIS A 214 -13.25 -4.90 12.65
N PRO A 215 -13.42 -5.12 13.98
CA PRO A 215 -12.33 -5.46 14.89
C PRO A 215 -11.65 -6.79 14.55
N PHE A 216 -12.40 -7.78 14.08
CA PHE A 216 -11.83 -9.07 13.70
C PHE A 216 -10.89 -8.95 12.48
N LEU A 217 -11.30 -8.20 11.44
CA LEU A 217 -10.43 -7.96 10.28
C LEU A 217 -9.16 -7.20 10.70
N ALA A 218 -9.27 -6.28 11.65
CA ALA A 218 -8.12 -5.58 12.23
C ALA A 218 -7.17 -6.53 12.95
N LEU A 219 -7.68 -7.51 13.71
CA LEU A 219 -6.87 -8.57 14.31
C LEU A 219 -6.18 -9.44 13.27
N CYS A 220 -6.87 -9.81 12.18
CA CYS A 220 -6.28 -10.56 11.07
C CYS A 220 -5.11 -9.79 10.44
N VAL A 221 -5.28 -8.48 10.18
CA VAL A 221 -4.20 -7.63 9.65
C VAL A 221 -3.05 -7.58 10.65
N LEU A 222 -3.31 -7.33 11.93
CA LEU A 222 -2.28 -7.27 12.97
C LEU A 222 -1.48 -8.58 13.03
N PHE A 223 -2.16 -9.74 13.01
CA PHE A 223 -1.51 -11.05 13.01
C PHE A 223 -0.64 -11.26 11.77
N LEU A 224 -1.17 -10.96 10.57
CA LEU A 224 -0.42 -11.11 9.31
C LEU A 224 0.80 -10.18 9.26
N VAL A 225 0.67 -8.92 9.67
CA VAL A 225 1.79 -7.96 9.72
C VAL A 225 2.93 -8.52 10.56
N ASN A 226 2.62 -8.94 11.79
CA ASN A 226 3.65 -9.44 12.71
C ASN A 226 4.25 -10.77 12.23
N SER A 227 3.45 -11.66 11.65
CA SER A 227 3.93 -12.94 11.10
C SER A 227 4.87 -12.73 9.92
N ILE A 228 4.49 -11.91 8.94
CA ILE A 228 5.31 -11.62 7.77
C ILE A 228 6.58 -10.85 8.17
N ALA A 229 6.47 -9.87 9.06
CA ALA A 229 7.61 -9.13 9.56
C ALA A 229 8.61 -10.04 10.30
N CYS A 230 8.11 -10.95 11.14
CA CYS A 230 8.94 -11.93 11.84
C CYS A 230 9.69 -12.84 10.86
N LEU A 231 8.98 -13.42 9.88
CA LEU A 231 9.57 -14.35 8.91
C LEU A 231 10.62 -13.69 8.02
N THR A 232 10.38 -12.45 7.57
CA THR A 232 11.23 -11.76 6.62
C THR A 232 12.40 -11.02 7.28
N MET A 233 12.18 -10.44 8.46
CA MET A 233 13.16 -9.59 9.13
C MET A 233 14.02 -10.32 10.17
N ALA A 234 13.55 -11.43 10.75
CA ALA A 234 14.33 -12.17 11.74
C ALA A 234 15.74 -12.57 11.25
N PRO A 235 15.93 -13.11 10.03
CA PRO A 235 17.26 -13.42 9.51
C PRO A 235 18.10 -12.17 9.23
N THR A 236 17.47 -11.06 8.84
CA THR A 236 18.16 -9.81 8.50
C THR A 236 18.64 -9.08 9.77
N VAL A 237 17.81 -9.04 10.81
CA VAL A 237 18.16 -8.45 12.12
C VAL A 237 19.34 -9.20 12.76
N LYS A 238 19.34 -10.54 12.69
CA LYS A 238 20.46 -11.37 13.18
C LYS A 238 21.79 -11.06 12.45
N ARG A 239 21.74 -10.79 11.14
CA ARG A 239 22.95 -10.52 10.33
C ARG A 239 23.48 -9.09 10.44
N THR A 240 22.60 -8.09 10.56
CA THR A 240 22.98 -6.67 10.40
C THR A 240 22.89 -5.85 11.67
N HIS A 241 22.48 -6.42 12.80
CA HIS A 241 22.22 -5.72 14.08
C HIS A 241 21.32 -4.48 13.93
N ARG A 242 20.48 -4.40 12.88
CA ARG A 242 19.55 -3.30 12.68
C ARG A 242 18.46 -3.35 13.75
N LYS A 243 18.28 -2.23 14.46
CA LYS A 243 17.31 -2.12 15.57
C LYS A 243 15.91 -1.68 15.15
N LYS A 244 15.72 -1.20 13.92
CA LYS A 244 14.41 -0.75 13.40
C LYS A 244 13.89 -1.69 12.33
N ILE A 245 12.61 -2.06 12.46
CA ILE A 245 11.84 -2.78 11.46
C ILE A 245 10.92 -1.77 10.78
N TYR A 246 10.85 -1.80 9.46
CA TYR A 246 9.95 -0.97 8.67
C TYR A 246 8.63 -1.71 8.52
N PHE A 247 7.61 -1.32 9.28
CA PHE A 247 6.32 -2.02 9.30
C PHE A 247 5.41 -1.62 8.14
N GLY A 248 5.60 -0.45 7.54
CA GLY A 248 4.75 0.08 6.48
C GLY A 248 4.46 -0.89 5.35
N PRO A 249 5.46 -1.48 4.68
CA PRO A 249 5.21 -2.44 3.59
C PRO A 249 4.37 -3.65 4.01
N PHE A 250 4.62 -4.19 5.21
CA PHE A 250 3.89 -5.35 5.74
C PHE A 250 2.43 -5.02 6.06
N MET A 251 2.19 -3.82 6.62
CA MET A 251 0.83 -3.34 6.90
C MET A 251 0.00 -3.22 5.63
N VAL A 252 0.59 -2.70 4.56
CA VAL A 252 -0.10 -2.53 3.28
C VAL A 252 -0.40 -3.88 2.64
N VAL A 253 0.55 -4.81 2.62
CA VAL A 253 0.33 -6.16 2.09
C VAL A 253 -0.76 -6.89 2.87
N ALA A 254 -0.70 -6.87 4.21
CA ALA A 254 -1.70 -7.49 5.05
C ALA A 254 -3.09 -6.88 4.86
N PHE A 255 -3.17 -5.54 4.77
CA PHE A 255 -4.42 -4.84 4.48
C PHE A 255 -5.03 -5.29 3.16
N VAL A 256 -4.25 -5.29 2.07
CA VAL A 256 -4.74 -5.68 0.73
C VAL A 256 -5.26 -7.11 0.74
N ILE A 257 -4.56 -8.05 1.40
CA ILE A 257 -5.01 -9.44 1.50
C ILE A 257 -6.31 -9.52 2.30
N VAL A 258 -6.34 -9.01 3.53
CA VAL A 258 -7.51 -9.15 4.41
C VAL A 258 -8.73 -8.43 3.84
N TYR A 259 -8.55 -7.23 3.29
CA TYR A 259 -9.65 -6.49 2.68
C TYR A 259 -10.23 -7.19 1.44
N SER A 260 -9.38 -7.74 0.57
CA SER A 260 -9.83 -8.42 -0.65
C SER A 260 -10.55 -9.73 -0.38
N PHE A 261 -10.22 -10.42 0.72
CA PHE A 261 -10.81 -11.69 1.11
C PHE A 261 -11.64 -11.58 2.39
N ALA A 262 -12.19 -10.40 2.70
CA ALA A 262 -12.93 -10.13 3.93
C ALA A 262 -14.08 -11.14 4.14
N GLU A 263 -14.87 -11.44 3.11
CA GLU A 263 -15.96 -12.43 3.21
C GLU A 263 -15.44 -13.82 3.60
N PHE A 264 -14.33 -14.27 3.02
CA PHE A 264 -13.71 -15.54 3.39
C PHE A 264 -13.33 -15.57 4.88
N PHE A 265 -12.77 -14.48 5.39
CA PHE A 265 -12.43 -14.36 6.81
C PHE A 265 -13.68 -14.36 7.71
N TYR A 266 -14.81 -13.80 7.28
CA TYR A 266 -16.08 -13.86 8.01
C TYR A 266 -16.65 -15.28 8.06
N TYR A 267 -16.71 -15.98 6.93
CA TYR A 267 -17.20 -17.36 6.86
C TYR A 267 -16.34 -18.34 7.68
N ALA A 268 -15.03 -18.11 7.78
CA ALA A 268 -14.13 -18.97 8.55
C ALA A 268 -14.40 -18.99 10.06
N ILE A 269 -15.19 -18.03 10.57
CA ILE A 269 -15.53 -17.90 12.01
C ILE A 269 -16.96 -18.36 12.29
N GLY A 270 -17.74 -18.76 11.29
CA GLY A 270 -19.12 -19.18 11.46
C GLY A 270 -20.11 -18.02 11.53
N GLY A 271 -19.80 -16.90 10.84
CA GLY A 271 -20.73 -15.83 10.55
C GLY A 271 -21.75 -16.24 9.51
#